data_cb15d4467b1b24f04c89b5317637a76f
#
_entry.id   cb15d4467b1b24f04c89b5317637a76f
#
_cell.length_a   1.000
_cell.length_b   1.000
_cell.length_c   1.000
_cell.angle_alpha   90.00
_cell.angle_beta   90.00
_cell.angle_gamma   90.00
#
_symmetry.space_group_name_H-M   'P 1'
#
loop_
_entity.id
_entity.type
_entity.pdbx_description
1 polymer ?
#
loop_
_entity_poly.entity_id
_entity_poly.type
_entity_poly.pdbx_seq_one_letter_code
_entity_poly.pdbx_strand_id
1 'polypeptide(L)'
;MSRYEKVLNMVMDFNNSVRLAVISNTDGEILWNAKRKDVSLKIPLAETKKALKREASDWVERCKLEDRSNIGRAMYNITSFEKIKRVSVPIDAFHLLFISVDNEPLKKSKTKSYGRIVEMGKIMSIVDFVNNFE
;
A
#
# COMPACT_ATOMS: atom_id res chain seq x y z
N MET A 1 -17.78 -6.73 9.73
CA MET A 1 -16.66 -6.22 8.88
C MET A 1 -15.39 -6.87 9.35
N SER A 2 -14.63 -7.48 8.45
CA SER A 2 -13.34 -8.09 8.79
C SER A 2 -12.31 -7.02 9.13
N ARG A 3 -11.24 -7.41 9.83
CA ARG A 3 -10.16 -6.47 10.14
C ARG A 3 -9.47 -5.94 8.87
N TYR A 4 -9.44 -6.74 7.80
CA TYR A 4 -8.84 -6.31 6.52
C TYR A 4 -9.66 -5.23 5.84
N GLU A 5 -10.98 -5.36 5.86
CA GLU A 5 -11.86 -4.30 5.36
C GLU A 5 -11.72 -3.02 6.17
N LYS A 6 -11.52 -3.13 7.48
CA LYS A 6 -11.28 -1.96 8.33
C LYS A 6 -9.99 -1.25 7.95
N VAL A 7 -8.92 -2.00 7.69
CA VAL A 7 -7.66 -1.41 7.21
C VAL A 7 -7.90 -0.62 5.93
N LEU A 8 -8.59 -1.21 4.95
CA LEU A 8 -8.86 -0.53 3.69
C LEU A 8 -9.66 0.76 3.90
N ASN A 9 -10.71 0.69 4.68
CA ASN A 9 -11.57 1.86 4.92
C ASN A 9 -10.81 2.98 5.63
N MET A 10 -10.03 2.65 6.63
CA MET A 10 -9.24 3.64 7.36
C MET A 10 -8.18 4.28 6.46
N VAL A 11 -7.51 3.48 5.62
CA VAL A 11 -6.51 3.99 4.67
C VAL A 11 -7.16 4.92 3.65
N MET A 12 -8.31 4.56 3.12
CA MET A 12 -9.02 5.40 2.14
C MET A 12 -9.51 6.70 2.77
N ASP A 13 -9.88 6.67 4.05
CA ASP A 13 -10.45 7.83 4.73
C ASP A 13 -9.41 8.85 5.18
N PHE A 14 -8.19 8.42 5.51
CA PHE A 14 -7.22 9.34 6.07
C PHE A 14 -6.58 10.28 5.04
N ASN A 15 -6.61 9.92 3.77
CA ASN A 15 -5.92 10.70 2.74
C ASN A 15 -6.64 10.63 1.39
N ASN A 16 -7.06 11.78 0.88
CA ASN A 16 -7.75 11.88 -0.40
C ASN A 16 -6.86 11.56 -1.61
N SER A 17 -5.55 11.53 -1.44
CA SER A 17 -4.62 11.18 -2.51
C SER A 17 -4.51 9.67 -2.75
N VAL A 18 -5.03 8.85 -1.84
CA VAL A 18 -5.08 7.41 -2.04
C VAL A 18 -6.09 7.08 -3.13
N ARG A 19 -5.62 6.46 -4.21
CA ARG A 19 -6.46 6.10 -5.37
C ARG A 19 -7.04 4.72 -5.24
N LEU A 20 -6.22 3.79 -4.78
CA LEU A 20 -6.52 2.38 -4.73
C LEU A 20 -5.80 1.78 -3.52
N ALA A 21 -6.48 0.91 -2.80
CA ALA A 21 -5.88 0.09 -1.76
C ALA A 21 -6.31 -1.35 -1.98
N VAL A 22 -5.37 -2.27 -1.88
CA VAL A 22 -5.59 -3.70 -2.14
C VAL A 22 -4.94 -4.49 -1.02
N ILE A 23 -5.62 -5.52 -0.56
CA ILE A 23 -5.02 -6.52 0.33
C ILE A 23 -4.93 -7.82 -0.43
N SER A 24 -3.72 -8.38 -0.47
CA SER A 24 -3.45 -9.65 -1.13
C SER A 24 -2.90 -10.67 -0.14
N ASN A 25 -2.90 -11.94 -0.55
CA ASN A 25 -2.12 -12.95 0.14
C ASN A 25 -0.65 -12.92 -0.36
N THR A 26 0.18 -13.81 0.14
CA THR A 26 1.60 -13.86 -0.22
C THR A 26 1.85 -14.39 -1.64
N ASP A 27 0.84 -14.94 -2.29
CA ASP A 27 0.91 -15.32 -3.71
C ASP A 27 0.53 -14.17 -4.65
N GLY A 28 0.13 -13.03 -4.08
CA GLY A 28 -0.28 -11.87 -4.86
C GLY A 28 -1.72 -11.92 -5.33
N GLU A 29 -2.54 -12.82 -4.79
CA GLU A 29 -3.96 -12.86 -5.11
C GLU A 29 -4.71 -11.76 -4.35
N ILE A 30 -5.53 -11.00 -5.07
CA ILE A 30 -6.31 -9.91 -4.48
C ILE A 30 -7.47 -10.50 -3.68
N LEU A 31 -7.50 -10.20 -2.39
CA LEU A 31 -8.55 -10.67 -1.48
C LEU A 31 -9.58 -9.58 -1.18
N TRP A 32 -9.13 -8.36 -1.00
CA TRP A 32 -9.98 -7.19 -0.77
C TRP A 32 -9.42 -6.00 -1.51
N ASN A 33 -10.28 -5.09 -1.95
CA ASN A 33 -9.82 -3.85 -2.59
C ASN A 33 -10.82 -2.72 -2.35
N ALA A 34 -10.31 -1.50 -2.42
CA ALA A 34 -11.11 -0.28 -2.39
C ALA A 34 -10.51 0.71 -3.38
N LYS A 35 -11.37 1.35 -4.17
CA LYS A 35 -10.96 2.32 -5.19
C LYS A 35 -11.89 3.53 -5.10
N ARG A 36 -11.34 4.73 -5.32
CA ARG A 36 -12.18 5.93 -5.39
C ARG A 36 -13.04 5.89 -6.63
N LYS A 37 -14.29 6.35 -6.49
CA LYS A 37 -15.31 6.25 -7.54
C LYS A 37 -14.96 7.01 -8.82
N ASP A 38 -14.30 8.15 -8.68
CA ASP A 38 -13.97 9.04 -9.78
C ASP A 38 -12.56 8.83 -10.34
N VAL A 39 -11.90 7.76 -9.93
CA VAL A 39 -10.52 7.48 -10.35
C VAL A 39 -10.53 6.34 -11.36
N SER A 40 -9.97 6.61 -12.55
CA SER A 40 -9.65 5.58 -13.52
C SER A 40 -8.28 4.99 -13.20
N LEU A 41 -8.10 3.69 -13.44
CA LEU A 41 -6.81 3.06 -13.29
C LEU A 41 -5.88 3.57 -14.40
N LYS A 42 -4.71 4.08 -14.00
CA LYS A 42 -3.69 4.56 -14.97
C LYS A 42 -2.99 3.41 -15.67
N ILE A 43 -3.11 2.21 -15.13
CA ILE A 43 -2.48 1.00 -15.63
C ILE A 43 -3.57 -0.05 -15.83
N PRO A 44 -3.54 -0.81 -16.93
CA PRO A 44 -4.50 -1.90 -17.14
C PRO A 44 -4.51 -2.89 -15.97
N LEU A 45 -5.67 -3.45 -15.67
CA LEU A 45 -5.84 -4.36 -14.54
C LEU A 45 -4.89 -5.56 -14.61
N ALA A 46 -4.67 -6.11 -15.81
CA ALA A 46 -3.75 -7.24 -15.99
C ALA A 46 -2.32 -6.87 -15.57
N GLU A 47 -1.85 -5.68 -15.89
CA GLU A 47 -0.53 -5.20 -15.49
C GLU A 47 -0.46 -4.95 -13.99
N THR A 48 -1.54 -4.44 -13.40
CA THR A 48 -1.65 -4.26 -11.95
C THR A 48 -1.52 -5.60 -11.23
N LYS A 49 -2.21 -6.62 -11.70
CA LYS A 49 -2.12 -7.97 -11.12
C LYS A 49 -0.72 -8.55 -11.19
N LYS A 50 -0.03 -8.36 -12.32
CA LYS A 50 1.37 -8.79 -12.47
C LYS A 50 2.29 -8.08 -11.49
N ALA A 51 2.11 -6.78 -11.32
CA ALA A 51 2.90 -5.98 -10.40
C ALA A 51 2.68 -6.43 -8.95
N LEU A 52 1.45 -6.75 -8.58
CA LEU A 52 1.13 -7.25 -7.24
C LEU A 52 1.79 -8.60 -6.96
N LYS A 53 1.76 -9.52 -7.94
CA LYS A 53 2.42 -10.83 -7.80
C LYS A 53 3.92 -10.69 -7.63
N ARG A 54 4.54 -9.79 -8.41
CA ARG A 54 5.97 -9.52 -8.31
C ARG A 54 6.32 -8.95 -6.93
N GLU A 55 5.56 -7.97 -6.46
CA GLU A 55 5.79 -7.35 -5.16
C GLU A 55 5.60 -8.34 -4.02
N ALA A 56 4.58 -9.21 -4.10
CA ALA A 56 4.37 -10.26 -3.10
C ALA A 56 5.57 -11.22 -3.04
N SER A 57 6.09 -11.62 -4.20
CA SER A 57 7.30 -12.45 -4.29
C SER A 57 8.50 -11.75 -3.67
N ASP A 58 8.67 -10.46 -3.91
CA ASP A 58 9.75 -9.67 -3.33
C ASP A 58 9.64 -9.60 -1.79
N TRP A 59 8.42 -9.51 -1.27
CA TRP A 59 8.21 -9.52 0.18
C TRP A 59 8.60 -10.85 0.82
N VAL A 60 8.32 -11.97 0.15
CA VAL A 60 8.75 -13.29 0.63
C VAL A 60 10.28 -13.34 0.71
N GLU A 61 10.98 -12.81 -0.29
CA GLU A 61 12.45 -12.75 -0.28
C GLU A 61 12.99 -11.82 0.82
N ARG A 62 12.32 -10.69 1.07
CA ARG A 62 12.71 -9.78 2.16
C ARG A 62 12.57 -10.45 3.52
N CYS A 63 11.52 -11.24 3.73
CA CYS A 63 11.34 -12.00 4.98
C CYS A 63 12.45 -13.02 5.19
N LYS A 64 12.94 -13.67 4.14
CA LYS A 64 14.08 -14.58 4.24
C LYS A 64 15.35 -13.84 4.63
N LEU A 65 15.52 -12.62 4.16
CA LEU A 65 16.67 -11.79 4.51
C LEU A 65 16.64 -11.39 5.99
N GLU A 66 15.45 -11.11 6.54
CA GLU A 66 15.31 -10.83 7.98
C GLU A 66 15.86 -11.95 8.84
N ASP A 67 15.59 -13.19 8.46
CA ASP A 67 16.03 -14.38 9.21
C ASP A 67 17.53 -14.59 9.13
N ARG A 68 18.21 -14.06 8.12
CA ARG A 68 19.63 -14.29 7.85
C ARG A 68 20.55 -13.14 8.25
N SER A 69 19.99 -11.99 8.58
CA SER A 69 20.77 -10.78 8.83
C SER A 69 20.24 -10.06 10.05
N ASN A 70 21.06 -9.15 10.56
CA ASN A 70 20.75 -8.41 11.78
C ASN A 70 20.17 -7.04 11.48
N ILE A 71 19.51 -6.88 10.33
CA ILE A 71 18.95 -5.58 9.91
C ILE A 71 17.53 -5.34 10.44
N GLY A 72 16.90 -6.36 11.04
CA GLY A 72 15.56 -6.24 11.56
C GLY A 72 14.49 -6.53 10.53
N ARG A 73 13.22 -6.33 10.93
CA ARG A 73 12.05 -6.63 10.12
C ARG A 73 11.86 -5.59 9.02
N ALA A 74 11.54 -6.06 7.80
CA ALA A 74 11.17 -5.16 6.71
C ALA A 74 9.84 -4.49 7.02
N MET A 75 9.78 -3.17 6.95
CA MET A 75 8.64 -2.38 7.41
C MET A 75 7.72 -1.96 6.28
N TYR A 76 8.26 -1.45 5.18
CA TYR A 76 7.48 -1.03 4.03
C TYR A 76 8.38 -0.85 2.82
N ASN A 77 7.76 -0.76 1.65
CA ASN A 77 8.44 -0.43 0.40
C ASN A 77 7.65 0.65 -0.34
N ILE A 78 8.35 1.63 -0.87
CA ILE A 78 7.74 2.69 -1.68
C ILE A 78 8.47 2.74 -3.01
N THR A 79 7.71 2.64 -4.11
CA THR A 79 8.23 2.90 -5.44
C THR A 79 7.57 4.18 -5.96
N SER A 80 8.38 5.20 -6.22
CA SER A 80 7.89 6.48 -6.70
C SER A 80 7.99 6.55 -8.22
N PHE A 81 6.85 6.75 -8.87
CA PHE A 81 6.78 7.11 -10.26
C PHE A 81 6.52 8.61 -10.36
N GLU A 82 6.59 9.16 -11.54
CA GLU A 82 6.38 10.59 -11.73
C GLU A 82 4.98 11.02 -11.26
N LYS A 83 3.95 10.25 -11.57
CA LYS A 83 2.56 10.61 -11.29
C LYS A 83 1.94 9.93 -10.08
N ILE A 84 2.48 8.82 -9.66
CA ILE A 84 1.95 8.05 -8.52
C ILE A 84 3.08 7.47 -7.69
N LYS A 85 2.76 7.14 -6.45
CA LYS A 85 3.61 6.29 -5.62
C LYS A 85 2.87 4.99 -5.33
N ARG A 86 3.61 3.89 -5.34
CA ARG A 86 3.11 2.59 -4.91
C ARG A 86 3.76 2.23 -3.59
N VAL A 87 2.93 1.89 -2.62
CA VAL A 87 3.37 1.54 -1.27
C VAL A 87 2.96 0.11 -0.98
N SER A 88 3.85 -0.67 -0.39
CA SER A 88 3.49 -2.00 0.11
C SER A 88 3.91 -2.13 1.57
N VAL A 89 3.02 -2.74 2.37
CA VAL A 89 3.18 -2.90 3.82
C VAL A 89 2.68 -4.29 4.19
N PRO A 90 3.45 -5.09 4.95
CA PRO A 90 2.92 -6.34 5.47
C PRO A 90 1.91 -6.05 6.58
N ILE A 91 0.74 -6.69 6.53
CA ILE A 91 -0.26 -6.61 7.59
C ILE A 91 0.03 -7.68 8.65
N ASP A 92 0.23 -8.90 8.18
CA ASP A 92 0.58 -10.05 9.00
C ASP A 92 1.42 -11.01 8.15
N ALA A 93 1.68 -12.23 8.66
CA ALA A 93 2.54 -13.20 7.97
C ALA A 93 1.99 -13.66 6.60
N PHE A 94 0.70 -13.47 6.35
CA PHE A 94 0.02 -14.00 5.16
C PHE A 94 -0.65 -12.96 4.28
N HIS A 95 -0.63 -11.69 4.68
CA HIS A 95 -1.36 -10.63 3.98
C HIS A 95 -0.52 -9.38 3.79
N LEU A 96 -0.65 -8.79 2.61
CA LEU A 96 0.06 -7.58 2.22
C LEU A 96 -0.93 -6.49 1.82
N LEU A 97 -0.63 -5.27 2.22
CA LEU A 97 -1.38 -4.07 1.83
C LEU A 97 -0.61 -3.35 0.73
N PHE A 98 -1.30 -3.06 -0.37
CA PHE A 98 -0.77 -2.26 -1.48
C PHE A 98 -1.61 -1.01 -1.63
N ILE A 99 -0.94 0.13 -1.76
CA ILE A 99 -1.62 1.42 -1.88
C ILE A 99 -1.04 2.16 -3.08
N SER A 100 -1.92 2.72 -3.90
CA SER A 100 -1.52 3.64 -4.97
C SER A 100 -1.95 5.04 -4.57
N VAL A 101 -0.99 5.97 -4.56
CA VAL A 101 -1.20 7.34 -4.09
C VAL A 101 -0.84 8.32 -5.21
N ASP A 102 -1.68 9.32 -5.40
CA ASP A 102 -1.42 10.37 -6.38
C ASP A 102 -0.26 11.26 -5.94
N ASN A 103 0.62 11.56 -6.89
CA ASN A 103 1.68 12.55 -6.71
C ASN A 103 1.24 13.96 -7.07
N GLU A 104 0.10 14.11 -7.74
CA GLU A 104 -0.35 15.42 -8.15
C GLU A 104 -0.69 16.26 -6.92
N PRO A 105 -0.11 17.47 -6.81
CA PRO A 105 -0.50 18.37 -5.75
C PRO A 105 -1.99 18.67 -5.92
N LEU A 106 -2.71 18.73 -4.83
CA LEU A 106 -4.06 19.27 -4.85
C LEU A 106 -3.99 20.59 -5.62
N LYS A 107 -4.90 20.81 -6.57
CA LYS A 107 -4.90 21.92 -7.55
C LYS A 107 -4.67 23.33 -6.99
N LYS A 108 -4.54 23.48 -5.68
CA LYS A 108 -4.34 24.76 -4.99
C LYS A 108 -2.98 24.89 -4.30
N SER A 109 -2.10 23.91 -4.43
CA SER A 109 -0.78 24.01 -3.82
C SER A 109 0.16 24.74 -4.77
N LYS A 110 0.68 25.87 -4.30
CA LYS A 110 1.70 26.64 -5.03
C LYS A 110 3.10 26.05 -4.90
N THR A 111 3.26 24.96 -4.18
CA THR A 111 4.55 24.33 -4.00
C THR A 111 4.80 23.33 -5.14
N LYS A 112 5.91 23.54 -5.83
CA LYS A 112 6.41 22.62 -6.86
C LYS A 112 7.02 21.36 -6.24
N SER A 113 6.42 20.82 -5.20
CA SER A 113 6.91 19.57 -4.64
C SER A 113 6.39 18.42 -5.51
N TYR A 114 7.28 17.56 -5.94
CA TYR A 114 6.97 16.35 -6.70
C TYR A 114 6.31 15.34 -5.77
N GLY A 115 5.02 15.58 -5.48
CA GLY A 115 4.25 14.69 -4.66
C GLY A 115 4.41 14.91 -3.16
N ARG A 116 3.34 14.63 -2.43
CA ARG A 116 3.39 14.63 -0.98
C ARG A 116 4.16 13.44 -0.48
N ILE A 117 4.93 13.64 0.58
CA ILE A 117 5.53 12.54 1.31
C ILE A 117 4.39 11.67 1.82
N VAL A 118 4.44 10.38 1.51
CA VAL A 118 3.46 9.42 2.05
C VAL A 118 3.67 9.36 3.56
N GLU A 119 2.61 9.59 4.32
CA GLU A 119 2.68 9.55 5.78
C GLU A 119 2.68 8.08 6.25
N MET A 120 3.84 7.43 6.13
CA MET A 120 3.99 6.02 6.48
C MET A 120 3.69 5.75 7.95
N GLY A 121 4.00 6.71 8.82
CA GLY A 121 3.68 6.60 10.24
C GLY A 121 2.19 6.38 10.47
N LYS A 122 1.33 7.07 9.73
CA LYS A 122 -0.13 6.89 9.84
C LYS A 122 -0.58 5.55 9.29
N ILE A 123 -0.04 5.13 8.14
CA ILE A 123 -0.37 3.83 7.56
C ILE A 123 0.02 2.70 8.50
N MET A 124 1.23 2.76 9.04
CA MET A 124 1.71 1.76 10.00
C MET A 124 0.86 1.75 11.26
N SER A 125 0.44 2.93 11.74
CA SER A 125 -0.44 3.03 12.90
C SER A 125 -1.81 2.43 12.65
N ILE A 126 -2.36 2.58 11.44
CA ILE A 126 -3.64 1.95 11.06
C ILE A 126 -3.52 0.43 11.13
N VAL A 127 -2.47 -0.12 10.54
CA VAL A 127 -2.23 -1.57 10.56
C VAL A 127 -2.09 -2.08 11.99
N ASP A 128 -1.28 -1.40 12.80
CA ASP A 128 -1.06 -1.79 14.19
C ASP A 128 -2.33 -1.70 15.02
N PHE A 129 -3.10 -0.62 14.84
CA PHE A 129 -4.37 -0.44 15.54
C PHE A 129 -5.32 -1.59 15.25
N VAL A 130 -5.53 -1.90 13.97
CA VAL A 130 -6.46 -2.97 13.59
C VAL A 130 -5.97 -4.33 14.10
N ASN A 131 -4.68 -4.61 14.03
CA ASN A 131 -4.13 -5.88 14.50
C ASN A 131 -4.23 -6.04 16.03
N ASN A 132 -4.15 -4.95 16.78
CA ASN A 132 -4.14 -5.01 18.25
C ASN A 132 -5.53 -4.96 18.87
N PHE A 133 -6.52 -4.45 18.16
CA PHE A 133 -7.88 -4.25 18.72
C PHE A 133 -8.95 -5.10 18.04
N GLU A 134 -8.52 -6.08 17.28
CA GLU A 134 -9.45 -7.02 16.62
C GLU A 134 -9.26 -8.47 17.13
#